data_a222a7e8afe05523cc9d361fb6607b4e
#
_entry.id   a222a7e8afe05523cc9d361fb6607b4e
#
_cell.length_a   1.000
_cell.length_b   1.000
_cell.length_c   1.000
_cell.angle_alpha   90.00
_cell.angle_beta   90.00
_cell.angle_gamma   90.00
#
_symmetry.space_group_name_H-M   'P 1'
#
loop_
_entity.id
_entity.type
_entity.pdbx_description
1 polymer ?
#
loop_
_entity_poly.entity_id
_entity_poly.type
_entity_poly.pdbx_seq_one_letter_code
_entity_poly.pdbx_strand_id
1 'polypeptide(L)'
;MRLNTLKIGLAALFAALPALALAHAGHEHSSSFMTGFMHPIGGLDHLLAMLAVGIWAANLGGRALFTVPLAFVGAMLIGGGMAVAGIQVPFIEQGILLSVILMGALLVGSTRFPTAACALVAGSFALFHGAAHGLEMPLNANGALYALGFASATALLHLIGLGFGSLIARLQINVATRITGGVIALTGLFLAIA
;
A
#
# COMPACT_ATOMS: atom_id res chain seq x y z
N MET A 1 -1.55 -18.64 -28.86
CA MET A 1 -2.84 -18.65 -28.09
C MET A 1 -2.65 -18.67 -26.59
N ARG A 2 -1.74 -19.44 -25.99
CA ARG A 2 -1.57 -19.55 -24.51
C ARG A 2 -1.11 -18.27 -23.78
N LEU A 3 -0.36 -17.38 -24.45
CA LEU A 3 0.15 -16.15 -23.85
C LEU A 3 -0.94 -15.08 -23.60
N ASN A 4 -1.96 -15.06 -24.46
CA ASN A 4 -3.08 -14.08 -24.34
C ASN A 4 -4.07 -14.47 -23.23
N THR A 5 -4.31 -15.76 -23.03
CA THR A 5 -5.16 -16.27 -21.93
C THR A 5 -4.55 -16.01 -20.56
N LEU A 6 -3.22 -16.12 -20.44
CA LEU A 6 -2.51 -15.78 -19.20
C LEU A 6 -2.59 -14.27 -18.87
N LYS A 7 -2.49 -13.41 -19.89
CA LYS A 7 -2.59 -11.95 -19.75
C LYS A 7 -3.99 -11.51 -19.28
N ILE A 8 -5.03 -12.12 -19.83
CA ILE A 8 -6.43 -11.86 -19.47
C ILE A 8 -6.71 -12.38 -18.04
N GLY A 9 -6.18 -13.54 -17.67
CA GLY A 9 -6.32 -14.13 -16.34
C GLY A 9 -5.69 -13.28 -15.23
N LEU A 10 -4.52 -12.69 -15.47
CA LEU A 10 -3.87 -11.80 -14.51
C LEU A 10 -4.64 -10.47 -14.32
N ALA A 11 -5.17 -9.90 -15.40
CA ALA A 11 -5.99 -8.68 -15.33
C ALA A 11 -7.31 -8.93 -14.59
N ALA A 12 -7.96 -10.09 -14.82
CA ALA A 12 -9.19 -10.48 -14.14
C ALA A 12 -8.96 -10.77 -12.63
N LEU A 13 -7.82 -11.36 -12.26
CA LEU A 13 -7.47 -11.61 -10.87
C LEU A 13 -7.29 -10.31 -10.09
N PHE A 14 -6.71 -9.28 -10.71
CA PHE A 14 -6.50 -7.96 -10.09
C PHE A 14 -7.82 -7.18 -9.96
N ALA A 15 -8.75 -7.33 -10.90
CA ALA A 15 -10.07 -6.71 -10.84
C ALA A 15 -11.00 -7.36 -9.80
N ALA A 16 -10.74 -8.62 -9.41
CA ALA A 16 -11.55 -9.36 -8.44
C ALA A 16 -11.14 -9.13 -6.97
N LEU A 17 -9.94 -8.56 -6.70
CA LEU A 17 -9.44 -8.35 -5.34
C LEU A 17 -10.32 -7.44 -4.46
N PRO A 18 -10.97 -6.36 -4.97
CA PRO A 18 -11.83 -5.53 -4.15
C PRO A 18 -13.10 -6.22 -3.64
N ALA A 19 -13.58 -7.24 -4.35
CA ALA A 19 -14.84 -7.90 -4.02
C ALA A 19 -14.77 -8.82 -2.78
N LEU A 20 -13.58 -9.22 -2.35
CA LEU A 20 -13.38 -10.10 -1.20
C LEU A 20 -13.24 -9.35 0.13
N ALA A 21 -13.02 -8.03 0.09
CA ALA A 21 -12.79 -7.21 1.29
C ALA A 21 -14.09 -6.84 2.05
N LEU A 22 -15.27 -7.04 1.46
CA LEU A 22 -16.54 -6.56 2.03
C LEU A 22 -17.37 -7.64 2.77
N ALA A 23 -16.85 -8.85 3.00
CA ALA A 23 -17.68 -9.99 3.36
C ALA A 23 -17.76 -10.38 4.84
N HIS A 24 -17.12 -9.74 5.82
CA HIS A 24 -17.19 -10.15 7.22
C HIS A 24 -17.28 -8.99 8.21
N ALA A 25 -18.47 -8.43 8.34
CA ALA A 25 -18.87 -7.70 9.57
C ALA A 25 -19.56 -8.68 10.53
N GLY A 26 -18.78 -9.52 11.20
CA GLY A 26 -19.24 -10.40 12.27
C GLY A 26 -18.59 -9.98 13.58
N HIS A 27 -19.40 -9.71 14.61
CA HIS A 27 -18.99 -9.37 15.98
C HIS A 27 -18.30 -10.56 16.64
N GLU A 28 -17.00 -10.70 16.42
CA GLU A 28 -16.12 -11.51 17.25
C GLU A 28 -15.14 -10.55 17.94
N HIS A 29 -14.79 -10.84 19.20
CA HIS A 29 -13.72 -10.16 19.93
C HIS A 29 -12.39 -10.42 19.20
N SER A 30 -12.16 -9.73 18.08
CA SER A 30 -10.92 -9.84 17.34
C SER A 30 -9.78 -9.35 18.23
N SER A 31 -8.70 -10.12 18.30
CA SER A 31 -7.51 -9.68 19.05
C SER A 31 -7.00 -8.36 18.47
N SER A 32 -6.39 -7.50 19.30
CA SER A 32 -5.81 -6.22 18.85
C SER A 32 -4.88 -6.40 17.65
N PHE A 33 -4.16 -7.52 17.58
CA PHE A 33 -3.36 -7.88 16.41
C PHE A 33 -4.22 -8.04 15.15
N MET A 34 -5.30 -8.81 15.21
CA MET A 34 -6.16 -9.06 14.04
C MET A 34 -6.87 -7.79 13.59
N THR A 35 -7.30 -6.96 14.53
CA THR A 35 -7.87 -5.64 14.21
C THR A 35 -6.88 -4.77 13.46
N GLY A 36 -5.63 -4.69 13.93
CA GLY A 36 -4.56 -3.96 13.22
C GLY A 36 -4.23 -4.60 11.87
N PHE A 37 -4.19 -5.93 11.78
CA PHE A 37 -3.88 -6.65 10.54
C PHE A 37 -4.93 -6.42 9.44
N MET A 38 -6.20 -6.46 9.79
CA MET A 38 -7.29 -6.28 8.83
C MET A 38 -7.49 -4.81 8.42
N HIS A 39 -7.01 -3.87 9.23
CA HIS A 39 -7.25 -2.45 9.02
C HIS A 39 -6.76 -1.93 7.64
N PRO A 40 -5.49 -2.09 7.23
CA PRO A 40 -5.02 -1.63 5.93
C PRO A 40 -5.60 -2.42 4.74
N ILE A 41 -6.18 -3.58 5.00
CA ILE A 41 -6.83 -4.40 3.97
C ILE A 41 -8.25 -3.89 3.71
N GLY A 42 -8.90 -3.30 4.72
CA GLY A 42 -10.26 -2.75 4.65
C GLY A 42 -10.37 -1.42 3.90
N GLY A 43 -9.29 -0.63 3.82
CA GLY A 43 -9.24 0.65 3.09
C GLY A 43 -8.67 0.49 1.68
N LEU A 44 -9.44 0.86 0.66
CA LEU A 44 -8.99 0.72 -0.74
C LEU A 44 -7.77 1.58 -1.05
N ASP A 45 -7.70 2.78 -0.49
CA ASP A 45 -6.57 3.70 -0.57
C ASP A 45 -5.29 3.11 0.04
N HIS A 46 -5.38 2.58 1.26
CA HIS A 46 -4.27 1.92 1.95
C HIS A 46 -3.81 0.67 1.20
N LEU A 47 -4.75 -0.18 0.79
CA LEU A 47 -4.47 -1.38 0.02
C LEU A 47 -3.69 -1.06 -1.27
N LEU A 48 -4.18 -0.07 -2.04
CA LEU A 48 -3.56 0.33 -3.30
C LEU A 48 -2.20 0.98 -3.10
N ALA A 49 -2.05 1.86 -2.09
CA ALA A 49 -0.77 2.48 -1.80
C ALA A 49 0.30 1.43 -1.46
N MET A 50 -0.01 0.46 -0.59
CA MET A 50 0.94 -0.57 -0.17
C MET A 50 1.31 -1.52 -1.30
N LEU A 51 0.35 -1.96 -2.12
CA LEU A 51 0.64 -2.74 -3.32
C LEU A 51 1.51 -1.96 -4.30
N ALA A 52 1.20 -0.66 -4.53
CA ALA A 52 1.95 0.20 -5.44
C ALA A 52 3.41 0.37 -4.99
N VAL A 53 3.66 0.57 -3.69
CA VAL A 53 5.02 0.64 -3.13
C VAL A 53 5.81 -0.63 -3.43
N GLY A 54 5.21 -1.81 -3.24
CA GLY A 54 5.84 -3.10 -3.57
C GLY A 54 6.16 -3.25 -5.06
N ILE A 55 5.20 -2.91 -5.93
CA ILE A 55 5.38 -2.95 -7.40
C ILE A 55 6.47 -1.97 -7.82
N TRP A 56 6.48 -0.76 -7.24
CA TRP A 56 7.48 0.26 -7.54
C TRP A 56 8.88 -0.20 -7.12
N ALA A 57 9.02 -0.75 -5.91
CA ALA A 57 10.28 -1.32 -5.43
C ALA A 57 10.82 -2.42 -6.38
N ALA A 58 9.93 -3.28 -6.90
CA ALA A 58 10.29 -4.31 -7.89
C ALA A 58 10.80 -3.69 -9.20
N ASN A 59 10.17 -2.62 -9.69
CA ASN A 59 10.57 -1.94 -10.93
C ASN A 59 11.92 -1.21 -10.78
N LEU A 60 12.20 -0.66 -9.61
CA LEU A 60 13.48 -0.01 -9.31
C LEU A 60 14.62 -1.04 -9.21
N GLY A 61 14.34 -2.19 -8.60
CA GLY A 61 15.30 -3.28 -8.42
C GLY A 61 16.44 -2.97 -7.43
N GLY A 62 17.42 -3.83 -7.39
CA GLY A 62 18.61 -3.67 -6.55
C GLY A 62 18.30 -3.41 -5.07
N ARG A 63 18.92 -2.39 -4.47
CA ARG A 63 18.68 -2.05 -3.06
C ARG A 63 17.27 -1.54 -2.77
N ALA A 64 16.58 -0.98 -3.77
CA ALA A 64 15.23 -0.45 -3.60
C ALA A 64 14.21 -1.53 -3.21
N LEU A 65 14.45 -2.79 -3.58
CA LEU A 65 13.61 -3.94 -3.20
C LEU A 65 13.33 -4.01 -1.69
N PHE A 66 14.30 -3.60 -0.87
CA PHE A 66 14.19 -3.64 0.59
C PHE A 66 14.09 -2.24 1.19
N THR A 67 14.88 -1.28 0.68
CA THR A 67 14.97 0.05 1.28
C THR A 67 13.66 0.81 1.21
N VAL A 68 12.91 0.72 0.10
CA VAL A 68 11.66 1.44 -0.08
C VAL A 68 10.55 0.87 0.82
N PRO A 69 10.27 -0.46 0.83
CA PRO A 69 9.31 -1.04 1.76
C PRO A 69 9.67 -0.83 3.23
N LEU A 70 10.94 -0.99 3.61
CA LEU A 70 11.37 -0.79 4.99
C LEU A 70 11.24 0.68 5.44
N ALA A 71 11.56 1.63 4.55
CA ALA A 71 11.36 3.06 4.83
C ALA A 71 9.87 3.37 5.02
N PHE A 72 9.00 2.76 4.22
CA PHE A 72 7.55 2.92 4.38
C PHE A 72 7.09 2.38 5.74
N VAL A 73 7.37 1.10 6.06
CA VAL A 73 6.93 0.49 7.32
C VAL A 73 7.50 1.26 8.53
N GLY A 74 8.78 1.63 8.50
CA GLY A 74 9.41 2.38 9.59
C GLY A 74 8.76 3.75 9.81
N ALA A 75 8.56 4.53 8.74
CA ALA A 75 7.93 5.84 8.82
C ALA A 75 6.44 5.74 9.22
N MET A 76 5.74 4.71 8.75
CA MET A 76 4.37 4.42 9.15
C MET A 76 4.25 4.15 10.66
N LEU A 77 5.17 3.35 11.23
CA LEU A 77 5.21 3.13 12.68
C LEU A 77 5.48 4.42 13.46
N ILE A 78 6.35 5.29 12.93
CA ILE A 78 6.62 6.62 13.52
C ILE A 78 5.34 7.47 13.45
N GLY A 79 4.67 7.56 12.30
CA GLY A 79 3.41 8.31 12.15
C GLY A 79 2.32 7.84 13.10
N GLY A 80 2.16 6.51 13.25
CA GLY A 80 1.23 5.92 14.21
C GLY A 80 1.58 6.26 15.66
N GLY A 81 2.85 6.17 16.02
CA GLY A 81 3.35 6.57 17.34
C GLY A 81 3.13 8.05 17.63
N MET A 82 3.32 8.93 16.65
CA MET A 82 3.02 10.37 16.77
C MET A 82 1.53 10.60 17.07
N ALA A 83 0.64 9.97 16.34
CA ALA A 83 -0.81 10.11 16.55
C ALA A 83 -1.23 9.60 17.94
N VAL A 84 -0.74 8.45 18.37
CA VAL A 84 -1.00 7.90 19.70
C VAL A 84 -0.45 8.81 20.82
N ALA A 85 0.68 9.48 20.56
CA ALA A 85 1.25 10.48 21.48
C ALA A 85 0.52 11.84 21.48
N GLY A 86 -0.56 11.98 20.69
CA GLY A 86 -1.34 13.21 20.60
C GLY A 86 -0.72 14.29 19.70
N ILE A 87 0.31 13.95 18.92
CA ILE A 87 0.91 14.87 17.95
C ILE A 87 0.01 14.92 16.71
N GLN A 88 -0.52 16.10 16.42
CA GLN A 88 -1.41 16.29 15.27
C GLN A 88 -0.62 16.31 13.97
N VAL A 89 -0.98 15.41 13.06
CA VAL A 89 -0.51 15.43 11.67
C VAL A 89 -1.61 16.06 10.82
N PRO A 90 -1.38 17.22 10.19
CA PRO A 90 -2.41 17.86 9.38
C PRO A 90 -2.56 17.14 8.02
N PHE A 91 -3.74 17.26 7.41
CA PHE A 91 -4.00 16.80 6.04
C PHE A 91 -3.77 15.29 5.83
N ILE A 92 -4.13 14.45 6.81
CA ILE A 92 -3.91 12.99 6.75
C ILE A 92 -4.57 12.39 5.51
N GLU A 93 -5.88 12.62 5.32
CA GLU A 93 -6.64 12.08 4.19
C GLU A 93 -6.06 12.53 2.85
N GLN A 94 -5.73 13.83 2.72
CA GLN A 94 -5.13 14.36 1.50
C GLN A 94 -3.75 13.74 1.23
N GLY A 95 -2.96 13.52 2.28
CA GLY A 95 -1.66 12.86 2.19
C GLY A 95 -1.77 11.40 1.72
N ILE A 96 -2.75 10.67 2.23
CA ILE A 96 -3.05 9.29 1.82
C ILE A 96 -3.47 9.26 0.35
N LEU A 97 -4.47 10.05 -0.04
CA LEU A 97 -4.98 10.08 -1.41
C LEU A 97 -3.90 10.52 -2.41
N LEU A 98 -3.11 11.54 -2.05
CA LEU A 98 -1.98 11.98 -2.87
C LEU A 98 -0.93 10.88 -3.02
N SER A 99 -0.71 10.06 -1.99
CA SER A 99 0.21 8.91 -2.09
C SER A 99 -0.25 7.91 -3.14
N VAL A 100 -1.55 7.56 -3.15
CA VAL A 100 -2.11 6.62 -4.15
C VAL A 100 -1.95 7.16 -5.57
N ILE A 101 -2.31 8.44 -5.77
CA ILE A 101 -2.19 9.11 -7.08
C ILE A 101 -0.72 9.14 -7.53
N LEU A 102 0.19 9.58 -6.66
CA LEU A 102 1.59 9.72 -7.03
C LEU A 102 2.27 8.37 -7.25
N MET A 103 2.03 7.37 -6.40
CA MET A 103 2.57 6.02 -6.58
C MET A 103 2.10 5.43 -7.92
N GLY A 104 0.81 5.58 -8.25
CA GLY A 104 0.28 5.17 -9.54
C GLY A 104 0.95 5.89 -10.71
N ALA A 105 1.13 7.21 -10.63
CA ALA A 105 1.80 8.01 -11.65
C ALA A 105 3.28 7.60 -11.85
N LEU A 106 4.01 7.30 -10.77
CA LEU A 106 5.39 6.82 -10.81
C LEU A 106 5.50 5.46 -11.52
N LEU A 107 4.51 4.58 -11.35
CA LEU A 107 4.43 3.32 -12.08
C LEU A 107 4.16 3.53 -13.58
N VAL A 108 3.30 4.49 -13.95
CA VAL A 108 3.06 4.86 -15.36
C VAL A 108 4.32 5.42 -16.00
N GLY A 109 5.01 6.34 -15.32
CA GLY A 109 6.18 7.02 -15.84
C GLY A 109 7.40 6.11 -16.00
N SER A 110 7.46 5.00 -15.29
CA SER A 110 8.60 4.07 -15.26
C SER A 110 9.94 4.79 -15.00
N THR A 111 9.91 5.92 -14.30
CA THR A 111 11.07 6.76 -14.02
C THR A 111 11.95 6.13 -12.94
N ARG A 112 13.27 6.20 -13.15
CA ARG A 112 14.25 5.71 -12.17
C ARG A 112 14.85 6.89 -11.42
N PHE A 113 14.61 6.89 -10.12
CA PHE A 113 15.22 7.84 -9.18
C PHE A 113 16.28 7.13 -8.32
N PRO A 114 17.20 7.86 -7.71
CA PRO A 114 18.09 7.30 -6.69
C PRO A 114 17.31 6.63 -5.58
N THR A 115 17.75 5.46 -5.10
CA THR A 115 17.04 4.67 -4.07
C THR A 115 16.71 5.50 -2.81
N ALA A 116 17.63 6.39 -2.41
CA ALA A 116 17.41 7.28 -1.27
C ALA A 116 16.21 8.23 -1.48
N ALA A 117 16.09 8.80 -2.69
CA ALA A 117 14.94 9.66 -3.02
C ALA A 117 13.63 8.86 -3.02
N CYS A 118 13.65 7.63 -3.56
CA CYS A 118 12.48 6.75 -3.53
C CYS A 118 12.06 6.39 -2.10
N ALA A 119 13.02 6.06 -1.24
CA ALA A 119 12.77 5.76 0.16
C ALA A 119 12.22 6.98 0.92
N LEU A 120 12.74 8.17 0.62
CA LEU A 120 12.25 9.42 1.23
C LEU A 120 10.80 9.70 0.81
N VAL A 121 10.49 9.59 -0.48
CA VAL A 121 9.11 9.79 -0.99
C VAL A 121 8.15 8.78 -0.36
N ALA A 122 8.49 7.49 -0.38
CA ALA A 122 7.66 6.45 0.22
C ALA A 122 7.48 6.67 1.74
N GLY A 123 8.55 6.98 2.46
CA GLY A 123 8.52 7.25 3.90
C GLY A 123 7.72 8.50 4.26
N SER A 124 7.82 9.58 3.47
CA SER A 124 7.04 10.80 3.72
C SER A 124 5.53 10.53 3.66
N PHE A 125 5.07 9.77 2.68
CA PHE A 125 3.66 9.39 2.60
C PHE A 125 3.26 8.37 3.67
N ALA A 126 4.16 7.48 4.05
CA ALA A 126 3.90 6.50 5.10
C ALA A 126 3.60 7.13 6.46
N LEU A 127 4.11 8.34 6.75
CA LEU A 127 3.75 9.08 7.96
C LEU A 127 2.25 9.35 8.05
N PHE A 128 1.59 9.72 6.94
CA PHE A 128 0.15 9.95 6.90
C PHE A 128 -0.63 8.66 7.12
N HIS A 129 -0.24 7.57 6.44
CA HIS A 129 -0.85 6.25 6.65
C HIS A 129 -0.72 5.79 8.10
N GLY A 130 0.45 5.97 8.70
CA GLY A 130 0.67 5.65 10.10
C GLY A 130 -0.17 6.51 11.05
N ALA A 131 -0.25 7.82 10.79
CA ALA A 131 -1.05 8.72 11.61
C ALA A 131 -2.54 8.36 11.57
N ALA A 132 -3.10 8.01 10.39
CA ALA A 132 -4.46 7.50 10.26
C ALA A 132 -4.68 6.29 11.15
N HIS A 133 -3.83 5.26 11.01
CA HIS A 133 -3.92 4.04 11.80
C HIS A 133 -3.81 4.28 13.31
N GLY A 134 -2.97 5.24 13.73
CA GLY A 134 -2.85 5.61 15.14
C GLY A 134 -4.11 6.27 15.69
N LEU A 135 -4.77 7.14 14.89
CA LEU A 135 -6.02 7.79 15.27
C LEU A 135 -7.22 6.85 15.31
N GLU A 136 -7.25 5.86 14.41
CA GLU A 136 -8.35 4.90 14.26
C GLU A 136 -8.19 3.66 15.14
N MET A 137 -7.12 3.59 15.92
CA MET A 137 -6.90 2.49 16.86
C MET A 137 -8.01 2.46 17.93
N PRO A 138 -8.71 1.33 18.13
CA PRO A 138 -9.73 1.23 19.16
C PRO A 138 -9.18 1.52 20.55
N LEU A 139 -9.92 2.27 21.37
CA LEU A 139 -9.50 2.69 22.70
C LEU A 139 -9.16 1.53 23.66
N ASN A 140 -9.78 0.36 23.46
CA ASN A 140 -9.55 -0.85 24.23
C ASN A 140 -8.49 -1.78 23.62
N ALA A 141 -7.87 -1.38 22.50
CA ALA A 141 -6.85 -2.20 21.86
C ALA A 141 -5.50 -2.11 22.58
N ASN A 142 -4.75 -3.22 22.59
CA ASN A 142 -3.35 -3.20 22.93
C ASN A 142 -2.58 -2.56 21.77
N GLY A 143 -2.03 -1.35 21.98
CA GLY A 143 -1.39 -0.58 20.93
C GLY A 143 -0.20 -1.28 20.26
N ALA A 144 0.61 -2.03 21.03
CA ALA A 144 1.75 -2.76 20.48
C ALA A 144 1.28 -3.92 19.58
N LEU A 145 0.27 -4.67 19.98
CA LEU A 145 -0.30 -5.76 19.17
C LEU A 145 -1.01 -5.21 17.93
N TYR A 146 -1.72 -4.10 18.06
CA TYR A 146 -2.34 -3.42 16.93
C TYR A 146 -1.29 -2.95 15.91
N ALA A 147 -0.23 -2.26 16.39
CA ALA A 147 0.87 -1.81 15.55
C ALA A 147 1.59 -2.97 14.85
N LEU A 148 1.80 -4.09 15.56
CA LEU A 148 2.39 -5.29 14.97
C LEU A 148 1.47 -5.88 13.89
N GLY A 149 0.17 -5.89 14.12
CA GLY A 149 -0.82 -6.36 13.14
C GLY A 149 -0.77 -5.57 11.85
N PHE A 150 -0.92 -4.24 11.92
CA PHE A 150 -0.94 -3.43 10.70
C PHE A 150 0.44 -3.38 10.00
N ALA A 151 1.55 -3.42 10.74
CA ALA A 151 2.87 -3.51 10.14
C ALA A 151 3.07 -4.84 9.39
N SER A 152 2.56 -5.94 9.95
CA SER A 152 2.61 -7.26 9.31
C SER A 152 1.77 -7.30 8.03
N ALA A 153 0.56 -6.74 8.06
CA ALA A 153 -0.30 -6.64 6.87
C ALA A 153 0.34 -5.76 5.79
N THR A 154 0.88 -4.61 6.17
CA THR A 154 1.59 -3.72 5.25
C THR A 154 2.79 -4.41 4.61
N ALA A 155 3.62 -5.10 5.40
CA ALA A 155 4.75 -5.86 4.87
C ALA A 155 4.28 -6.96 3.91
N LEU A 156 3.20 -7.67 4.22
CA LEU A 156 2.60 -8.68 3.34
C LEU A 156 2.11 -8.06 2.02
N LEU A 157 1.42 -6.93 2.07
CA LEU A 157 0.95 -6.22 0.86
C LEU A 157 2.13 -5.73 0.01
N HIS A 158 3.20 -5.23 0.63
CA HIS A 158 4.45 -4.91 -0.08
C HIS A 158 5.04 -6.14 -0.76
N LEU A 159 5.10 -7.28 -0.08
CA LEU A 159 5.61 -8.53 -0.66
C LEU A 159 4.76 -9.01 -1.83
N ILE A 160 3.44 -8.92 -1.74
CA ILE A 160 2.51 -9.24 -2.83
C ILE A 160 2.76 -8.30 -4.02
N GLY A 161 2.84 -7.00 -3.78
CA GLY A 161 3.15 -6.01 -4.82
C GLY A 161 4.52 -6.25 -5.47
N LEU A 162 5.54 -6.54 -4.67
CA LEU A 162 6.90 -6.86 -5.11
C LEU A 162 6.93 -8.13 -5.95
N GLY A 163 6.23 -9.18 -5.53
CA GLY A 163 6.08 -10.42 -6.28
C GLY A 163 5.41 -10.19 -7.63
N PHE A 164 4.32 -9.42 -7.65
CA PHE A 164 3.59 -9.07 -8.87
C PHE A 164 4.44 -8.24 -9.83
N GLY A 165 5.10 -7.17 -9.34
CA GLY A 165 6.01 -6.35 -10.14
C GLY A 165 7.18 -7.15 -10.71
N SER A 166 7.77 -8.05 -9.91
CA SER A 166 8.85 -8.94 -10.35
C SER A 166 8.39 -9.94 -11.41
N LEU A 167 7.17 -10.44 -11.31
CA LEU A 167 6.58 -11.34 -12.32
C LEU A 167 6.38 -10.58 -13.64
N ILE A 168 5.82 -9.38 -13.60
CA ILE A 168 5.67 -8.53 -14.80
C ILE A 168 7.02 -8.28 -15.47
N ALA A 169 8.05 -7.96 -14.67
CA ALA A 169 9.40 -7.72 -15.19
C ALA A 169 10.00 -8.98 -15.85
N ARG A 170 9.83 -10.16 -15.24
CA ARG A 170 10.28 -11.44 -15.81
C ARG A 170 9.56 -11.80 -17.11
N LEU A 171 8.27 -11.49 -17.20
CA LEU A 171 7.46 -11.72 -18.41
C LEU A 171 7.67 -10.65 -19.48
N GLN A 172 8.47 -9.62 -19.20
CA GLN A 172 8.75 -8.48 -20.07
C GLN A 172 7.49 -7.73 -20.56
N ILE A 173 6.43 -7.70 -19.71
CA ILE A 173 5.16 -7.05 -20.02
C ILE A 173 5.16 -5.63 -19.45
N ASN A 174 6.05 -4.75 -19.90
CA ASN A 174 6.20 -3.39 -19.37
C ASN A 174 4.90 -2.56 -19.42
N VAL A 175 4.01 -2.85 -20.39
CA VAL A 175 2.69 -2.22 -20.50
C VAL A 175 1.81 -2.56 -19.28
N ALA A 176 1.93 -3.77 -18.70
CA ALA A 176 1.13 -4.15 -17.54
C ALA A 176 1.42 -3.27 -16.32
N THR A 177 2.69 -2.92 -16.07
CA THR A 177 3.05 -1.98 -15.00
C THR A 177 2.39 -0.61 -15.20
N ARG A 178 2.42 -0.08 -16.43
CA ARG A 178 1.81 1.22 -16.74
C ARG A 178 0.30 1.20 -16.59
N ILE A 179 -0.36 0.14 -17.06
CA ILE A 179 -1.80 -0.03 -16.89
C ILE A 179 -2.16 -0.11 -15.40
N THR A 180 -1.44 -0.93 -14.63
CA THR A 180 -1.65 -1.04 -13.18
C THR A 180 -1.46 0.31 -12.50
N GLY A 181 -0.39 1.04 -12.83
CA GLY A 181 -0.16 2.38 -12.30
C GLY A 181 -1.27 3.36 -12.67
N GLY A 182 -1.74 3.32 -13.92
CA GLY A 182 -2.86 4.14 -14.38
C GLY A 182 -4.15 3.85 -13.62
N VAL A 183 -4.49 2.58 -13.43
CA VAL A 183 -5.66 2.18 -12.62
C VAL A 183 -5.54 2.68 -11.19
N ILE A 184 -4.38 2.51 -10.55
CA ILE A 184 -4.14 2.99 -9.17
C ILE A 184 -4.31 4.51 -9.10
N ALA A 185 -3.67 5.27 -10.02
CA ALA A 185 -3.75 6.74 -10.01
C ALA A 185 -5.18 7.24 -10.24
N LEU A 186 -5.91 6.64 -11.18
CA LEU A 186 -7.31 7.00 -11.46
C LEU A 186 -8.23 6.65 -10.29
N THR A 187 -7.99 5.51 -9.62
CA THR A 187 -8.75 5.16 -8.40
C THR A 187 -8.46 6.16 -7.28
N GLY A 188 -7.19 6.56 -7.06
CA GLY A 188 -6.84 7.59 -6.09
C GLY A 188 -7.50 8.94 -6.40
N LEU A 189 -7.55 9.33 -7.68
CA LEU A 189 -8.24 10.53 -8.11
C LEU A 189 -9.75 10.44 -7.90
N PHE A 190 -10.36 9.30 -8.21
CA PHE A 190 -11.78 9.07 -7.95
C PHE A 190 -12.11 9.20 -6.46
N LEU A 191 -11.32 8.56 -5.59
CA LEU A 191 -11.50 8.65 -4.13
C LEU A 191 -11.32 10.08 -3.59
N ALA A 192 -10.51 10.91 -4.26
CA ALA A 192 -10.28 12.31 -3.86
C ALA A 192 -11.45 13.25 -4.19
N ILE A 193 -12.37 12.84 -5.07
CA ILE A 193 -13.52 13.65 -5.51
C ILE A 193 -14.88 13.03 -5.13
N ALA A 194 -14.89 11.78 -4.61
CA ALA A 194 -16.09 11.08 -4.14
C ALA A 194 -16.49 11.49 -2.73
#